data_58e5095daf8a36e2fbc109498ca55ca1
#
_entry.id   58e5095daf8a36e2fbc109498ca55ca1
#
_cell.length_a   1.000
_cell.length_b   1.000
_cell.length_c   1.000
_cell.angle_alpha   90.00
_cell.angle_beta   90.00
_cell.angle_gamma   90.00
#
_symmetry.space_group_name_H-M   'P 1'
#
loop_
_entity.id
_entity.type
_entity.pdbx_description
1 polymer ?
#
loop_
_entity_poly.entity_id
_entity_poly.type
_entity_poly.pdbx_seq_one_letter_code
_entity_poly.pdbx_strand_id
1 'polypeptide(L)'
;FGIEGKKEWGSDWPLRPCLELADYTDAEKTNPVTSIYAALGRLKAECPELSWGEFKELTLTTQSYAYARVLDGKAVVAVYNNGDSPVSMEFQLPVEASGVEDLLADCVGSQPILTQVEWGKLKVQLPSNYATLLRLVG
;
A
#
# COMPACT_ATOMS: atom_id res chain seq x y z
N PHE A 1 5.86 -7.67 13.38
CA PHE A 1 7.31 -7.49 13.64
C PHE A 1 8.20 -8.11 12.55
N GLY A 2 7.65 -8.75 11.51
CA GLY A 2 8.44 -9.38 10.46
C GLY A 2 9.24 -10.62 10.94
N ILE A 3 8.71 -11.33 11.92
CA ILE A 3 9.35 -12.54 12.45
C ILE A 3 9.10 -13.70 11.50
N GLU A 4 10.16 -14.36 11.10
CA GLU A 4 10.08 -15.52 10.22
C GLU A 4 9.53 -16.74 10.97
N GLY A 5 8.50 -17.37 10.41
CA GLY A 5 8.02 -18.68 10.83
C GLY A 5 8.75 -19.78 10.04
N LYS A 6 8.96 -20.93 10.65
CA LYS A 6 9.59 -22.09 10.02
C LYS A 6 8.56 -23.20 9.83
N LYS A 7 8.24 -23.52 8.58
CA LYS A 7 7.33 -24.64 8.29
C LYS A 7 8.10 -25.97 8.36
N GLU A 8 7.59 -26.90 9.19
CA GLU A 8 8.07 -28.27 9.26
C GLU A 8 7.03 -29.26 8.71
N TRP A 9 7.49 -30.39 8.18
CA TRP A 9 6.59 -31.40 7.64
C TRP A 9 5.70 -31.99 8.74
N GLY A 10 4.38 -31.95 8.52
CA GLY A 10 3.38 -32.49 9.45
C GLY A 10 3.06 -31.62 10.68
N SER A 11 3.61 -30.38 10.79
CA SER A 11 3.33 -29.50 11.90
C SER A 11 3.31 -28.04 11.48
N ASP A 12 2.27 -27.31 11.94
CA ASP A 12 2.16 -25.86 11.82
C ASP A 12 2.64 -25.10 13.09
N TRP A 13 3.05 -25.82 14.12
CA TRP A 13 3.53 -25.21 15.37
C TRP A 13 4.70 -24.24 15.20
N PRO A 14 5.73 -24.57 14.38
CA PRO A 14 6.84 -23.66 14.16
C PRO A 14 6.50 -22.36 13.44
N LEU A 15 5.29 -22.29 12.83
CA LEU A 15 4.76 -21.05 12.24
C LEU A 15 4.18 -20.09 13.29
N ARG A 16 4.01 -20.55 14.52
CA ARG A 16 3.42 -19.80 15.65
C ARG A 16 4.36 -19.85 16.84
N PRO A 17 5.54 -19.21 16.74
CA PRO A 17 6.48 -19.20 17.85
C PRO A 17 5.90 -18.47 19.06
N CYS A 18 6.20 -18.95 20.26
CA CYS A 18 6.00 -18.16 21.47
C CYS A 18 7.00 -17.02 21.48
N LEU A 19 6.52 -15.81 21.71
CA LEU A 19 7.35 -14.60 21.75
C LEU A 19 7.45 -14.10 23.19
N GLU A 20 8.67 -13.76 23.61
CA GLU A 20 8.88 -13.08 24.87
C GLU A 20 8.72 -11.57 24.66
N LEU A 21 7.77 -10.96 25.35
CA LEU A 21 7.47 -9.52 25.16
C LEU A 21 8.69 -8.63 25.39
N ALA A 22 9.57 -9.02 26.32
CA ALA A 22 10.79 -8.28 26.62
C ALA A 22 11.72 -8.10 25.43
N ASP A 23 11.75 -9.07 24.50
CA ASP A 23 12.58 -9.03 23.29
C ASP A 23 12.10 -8.01 22.25
N TYR A 24 10.86 -7.53 22.39
CA TYR A 24 10.18 -6.65 21.44
C TYR A 24 9.78 -5.29 22.02
N THR A 25 10.27 -4.94 23.20
CA THR A 25 9.86 -3.72 23.95
C THR A 25 10.00 -2.44 23.12
N ASP A 26 11.03 -2.34 22.30
CA ASP A 26 11.27 -1.17 21.44
C ASP A 26 10.86 -1.39 19.98
N ALA A 27 10.37 -2.58 19.62
CA ALA A 27 10.03 -2.92 18.24
C ALA A 27 8.91 -2.05 17.67
N GLU A 28 7.98 -1.58 18.48
CA GLU A 28 6.93 -0.64 18.05
C GLU A 28 7.50 0.68 17.52
N LYS A 29 8.68 1.09 17.99
CA LYS A 29 9.33 2.36 17.63
C LYS A 29 10.38 2.20 16.53
N THR A 30 11.04 1.04 16.48
CA THR A 30 12.24 0.84 15.66
C THR A 30 12.02 -0.10 14.48
N ASN A 31 10.96 -0.93 14.52
CA ASN A 31 10.68 -1.89 13.45
C ASN A 31 9.95 -1.23 12.28
N PRO A 32 10.49 -1.27 11.05
CA PRO A 32 9.87 -0.63 9.89
C PRO A 32 8.50 -1.21 9.54
N VAL A 33 8.25 -2.50 9.80
CA VAL A 33 6.94 -3.13 9.57
C VAL A 33 5.89 -2.51 10.49
N THR A 34 6.20 -2.31 11.77
CA THR A 34 5.30 -1.67 12.74
C THR A 34 4.98 -0.23 12.34
N SER A 35 5.98 0.52 11.84
CA SER A 35 5.80 1.89 11.37
C SER A 35 4.83 1.96 10.18
N ILE A 36 4.94 1.03 9.22
CA ILE A 36 4.02 0.95 8.08
C ILE A 36 2.60 0.59 8.55
N TYR A 37 2.45 -0.39 9.45
CA TYR A 37 1.13 -0.74 10.00
C TYR A 37 0.49 0.45 10.72
N ALA A 38 1.24 1.20 11.51
CA ALA A 38 0.75 2.39 12.18
C ALA A 38 0.34 3.48 11.19
N ALA A 39 1.13 3.70 10.11
CA ALA A 39 0.79 4.63 9.05
C ALA A 39 -0.50 4.23 8.32
N LEU A 40 -0.64 2.96 7.93
CA LEU A 40 -1.85 2.44 7.28
C LEU A 40 -3.08 2.56 8.19
N GLY A 41 -2.93 2.31 9.50
CA GLY A 41 -3.99 2.48 10.48
C GLY A 41 -4.48 3.93 10.58
N ARG A 42 -3.55 4.91 10.61
CA ARG A 42 -3.87 6.33 10.58
C ARG A 42 -4.57 6.72 9.27
N LEU A 43 -4.02 6.34 8.12
CA LEU A 43 -4.61 6.62 6.82
C LEU A 43 -6.02 6.05 6.68
N LYS A 44 -6.26 4.84 7.19
CA LYS A 44 -7.60 4.25 7.20
C LYS A 44 -8.59 5.06 8.05
N ALA A 45 -8.15 5.65 9.14
CA ALA A 45 -8.99 6.52 9.98
C ALA A 45 -9.25 7.90 9.35
N GLU A 46 -8.25 8.46 8.66
CA GLU A 46 -8.28 9.80 8.07
C GLU A 46 -8.90 9.85 6.67
N CYS A 47 -8.91 8.72 5.94
CA CYS A 47 -9.45 8.61 4.58
C CYS A 47 -10.76 7.81 4.59
N PRO A 48 -11.93 8.46 4.63
CA PRO A 48 -13.23 7.78 4.60
C PRO A 48 -13.39 6.85 3.40
N GLU A 49 -12.75 7.17 2.28
CA GLU A 49 -12.73 6.34 1.07
C GLU A 49 -12.22 4.93 1.35
N LEU A 50 -11.19 4.78 2.19
CA LEU A 50 -10.61 3.47 2.55
C LEU A 50 -11.55 2.61 3.37
N SER A 51 -12.48 3.23 4.13
CA SER A 51 -13.44 2.52 4.99
C SER A 51 -14.78 2.28 4.29
N TRP A 52 -15.31 3.28 3.59
CA TRP A 52 -16.67 3.31 3.08
C TRP A 52 -16.78 3.41 1.55
N GLY A 53 -15.67 3.68 0.85
CA GLY A 53 -15.67 3.85 -0.60
C GLY A 53 -16.04 2.57 -1.35
N GLU A 54 -16.60 2.72 -2.54
CA GLU A 54 -16.82 1.64 -3.49
C GLU A 54 -15.47 1.09 -3.97
N PHE A 55 -15.34 -0.23 -4.04
CA PHE A 55 -14.17 -0.89 -4.62
C PHE A 55 -14.24 -0.87 -6.15
N LYS A 56 -13.14 -0.47 -6.80
CA LYS A 56 -12.98 -0.53 -8.26
C LYS A 56 -11.61 -1.11 -8.60
N GLU A 57 -11.59 -2.24 -9.28
CA GLU A 57 -10.36 -2.77 -9.87
C GLU A 57 -9.94 -1.87 -11.04
N LEU A 58 -8.67 -1.49 -11.12
CA LEU A 58 -8.12 -0.63 -12.17
C LEU A 58 -7.24 -1.39 -13.14
N THR A 59 -6.35 -2.23 -12.64
CA THR A 59 -5.50 -3.11 -13.43
C THR A 59 -4.99 -4.28 -12.61
N LEU A 60 -4.84 -5.43 -13.26
CA LEU A 60 -4.32 -6.66 -12.67
C LEU A 60 -3.41 -7.36 -13.67
N THR A 61 -2.21 -7.71 -13.23
CA THR A 61 -1.28 -8.58 -13.95
C THR A 61 -0.84 -9.73 -13.03
N THR A 62 0.11 -10.56 -13.46
CA THR A 62 0.65 -11.65 -12.63
C THR A 62 1.37 -11.11 -11.38
N GLN A 63 2.01 -9.94 -11.47
CA GLN A 63 2.87 -9.40 -10.42
C GLN A 63 2.48 -7.99 -9.96
N SER A 64 1.56 -7.32 -10.65
CA SER A 64 1.16 -5.97 -10.28
C SER A 64 -0.35 -5.82 -10.23
N TYR A 65 -0.80 -4.96 -9.31
CA TYR A 65 -2.21 -4.74 -9.07
C TYR A 65 -2.49 -3.29 -8.69
N ALA A 66 -3.59 -2.75 -9.19
CA ALA A 66 -4.11 -1.48 -8.72
C ALA A 66 -5.63 -1.54 -8.56
N TYR A 67 -6.13 -0.99 -7.45
CA TYR A 67 -7.54 -0.78 -7.22
C TYR A 67 -7.79 0.57 -6.56
N ALA A 68 -9.00 1.08 -6.71
CA ALA A 68 -9.45 2.30 -6.06
C ALA A 68 -10.54 2.03 -5.02
N ARG A 69 -10.60 2.91 -4.04
CA ARG A 69 -11.75 3.11 -3.15
C ARG A 69 -12.32 4.50 -3.44
N VAL A 70 -13.57 4.55 -3.88
CA VAL A 70 -14.23 5.78 -4.35
C VAL A 70 -15.39 6.14 -3.43
N LEU A 71 -15.40 7.38 -2.94
CA LEU A 71 -16.46 7.92 -2.08
C LEU A 71 -16.70 9.40 -2.42
N ASP A 72 -17.94 9.75 -2.74
CA ASP A 72 -18.38 11.13 -2.97
C ASP A 72 -17.47 11.92 -3.94
N GLY A 73 -17.10 11.28 -5.07
CA GLY A 73 -16.25 11.88 -6.09
C GLY A 73 -14.76 11.97 -5.74
N LYS A 74 -14.36 11.45 -4.59
CA LYS A 74 -12.95 11.33 -4.15
C LYS A 74 -12.48 9.90 -4.27
N ALA A 75 -11.19 9.70 -4.48
CA ALA A 75 -10.64 8.35 -4.56
C ALA A 75 -9.24 8.23 -3.95
N VAL A 76 -9.03 7.09 -3.30
CA VAL A 76 -7.69 6.60 -2.93
C VAL A 76 -7.42 5.35 -3.76
N VAL A 77 -6.26 5.32 -4.41
CA VAL A 77 -5.79 4.23 -5.25
C VAL A 77 -4.66 3.50 -4.53
N ALA A 78 -4.82 2.19 -4.35
CA ALA A 78 -3.74 1.32 -3.89
C ALA A 78 -3.04 0.71 -5.10
N VAL A 79 -1.71 0.77 -5.11
CA VAL A 79 -0.87 0.24 -6.19
C VAL A 79 0.19 -0.70 -5.63
N TYR A 80 0.38 -1.85 -6.27
CA TYR A 80 1.26 -2.92 -5.82
C TYR A 80 2.13 -3.44 -6.95
N ASN A 81 3.39 -3.69 -6.65
CA ASN A 81 4.31 -4.45 -7.47
C ASN A 81 4.97 -5.54 -6.62
N ASN A 82 4.60 -6.80 -6.85
CA ASN A 82 5.19 -7.97 -6.19
C ASN A 82 6.27 -8.63 -7.06
N GLY A 83 6.72 -7.93 -8.09
CA GLY A 83 7.81 -8.41 -8.96
C GLY A 83 9.17 -7.91 -8.48
N ASP A 84 10.21 -8.64 -8.85
CA ASP A 84 11.61 -8.33 -8.50
C ASP A 84 12.23 -7.22 -9.38
N SER A 85 11.46 -6.65 -10.30
CA SER A 85 11.86 -5.55 -11.17
C SER A 85 10.88 -4.40 -11.08
N PRO A 86 11.32 -3.14 -11.30
CA PRO A 86 10.41 -2.00 -11.40
C PRO A 86 9.37 -2.20 -12.50
N VAL A 87 8.17 -1.67 -12.28
CA VAL A 87 7.06 -1.73 -13.25
C VAL A 87 6.47 -0.34 -13.49
N SER A 88 6.04 -0.10 -14.73
CA SER A 88 5.19 1.05 -15.09
C SER A 88 3.78 0.53 -15.34
N MET A 89 2.80 1.11 -14.64
CA MET A 89 1.38 0.81 -14.84
C MET A 89 0.66 2.06 -15.36
N GLU A 90 -0.32 1.86 -16.23
CA GLU A 90 -1.22 2.91 -16.72
C GLU A 90 -2.66 2.39 -16.66
N PHE A 91 -3.56 3.20 -16.10
CA PHE A 91 -4.97 2.86 -16.00
C PHE A 91 -5.86 4.10 -16.01
N GLN A 92 -7.14 3.93 -16.31
CA GLN A 92 -8.13 5.00 -16.28
C GLN A 92 -8.36 5.47 -14.85
N LEU A 93 -8.46 6.78 -14.66
CA LEU A 93 -8.84 7.36 -13.38
C LEU A 93 -10.30 7.01 -13.06
N PRO A 94 -10.59 6.57 -11.82
CA PRO A 94 -11.96 6.26 -11.39
C PRO A 94 -12.82 7.51 -11.11
N VAL A 95 -12.17 8.66 -10.97
CA VAL A 95 -12.76 10.00 -10.79
C VAL A 95 -11.89 11.03 -11.52
N GLU A 96 -12.41 12.22 -11.81
CA GLU A 96 -11.62 13.32 -12.35
C GLU A 96 -10.55 13.75 -11.34
N ALA A 97 -9.32 13.91 -11.81
CA ALA A 97 -8.20 14.40 -11.03
C ALA A 97 -7.16 15.08 -11.92
N SER A 98 -6.44 16.05 -11.37
CA SER A 98 -5.33 16.75 -12.03
C SER A 98 -3.97 16.40 -11.43
N GLY A 99 -3.95 15.75 -10.26
CA GLY A 99 -2.74 15.41 -9.53
C GLY A 99 -2.92 14.21 -8.60
N VAL A 100 -1.85 13.87 -7.92
CA VAL A 100 -1.76 12.71 -7.02
C VAL A 100 -0.89 13.05 -5.82
N GLU A 101 -1.33 12.68 -4.63
CA GLU A 101 -0.55 12.69 -3.38
C GLU A 101 -0.19 11.26 -2.99
N ASP A 102 1.08 10.98 -2.68
CA ASP A 102 1.51 9.69 -2.16
C ASP A 102 1.39 9.66 -0.64
N LEU A 103 0.23 9.22 -0.16
CA LEU A 103 -0.14 9.26 1.25
C LEU A 103 0.78 8.42 2.14
N LEU A 104 1.22 7.27 1.67
CA LEU A 104 2.07 6.38 2.48
C LEU A 104 3.49 6.92 2.54
N ALA A 105 4.03 7.44 1.44
CA ALA A 105 5.32 8.11 1.41
C ALA A 105 5.36 9.29 2.38
N ASP A 106 4.33 10.12 2.39
CA ASP A 106 4.20 11.26 3.31
C ASP A 106 4.18 10.80 4.79
N CYS A 107 3.44 9.74 5.08
CA CYS A 107 3.34 9.22 6.46
C CYS A 107 4.64 8.62 7.00
N VAL A 108 5.45 8.01 6.15
CA VAL A 108 6.71 7.34 6.56
C VAL A 108 7.96 8.18 6.26
N GLY A 109 7.79 9.36 5.66
CA GLY A 109 8.89 10.28 5.32
C GLY A 109 9.78 9.76 4.20
N SER A 110 9.23 8.97 3.27
CA SER A 110 9.96 8.50 2.09
C SER A 110 9.71 9.39 0.87
N GLN A 111 10.49 9.17 -0.19
CA GLN A 111 10.23 9.87 -1.46
C GLN A 111 8.97 9.28 -2.13
N PRO A 112 8.07 10.15 -2.63
CA PRO A 112 6.90 9.69 -3.37
C PRO A 112 7.32 9.01 -4.68
N ILE A 113 6.49 8.08 -5.16
CA ILE A 113 6.69 7.45 -6.47
C ILE A 113 6.45 8.45 -7.60
N LEU A 114 7.02 8.17 -8.77
CA LEU A 114 6.74 8.96 -9.96
C LEU A 114 5.34 8.67 -10.49
N THR A 115 4.55 9.74 -10.63
CA THR A 115 3.18 9.69 -11.16
C THR A 115 2.98 10.74 -12.23
N GLN A 116 2.09 10.45 -13.18
CA GLN A 116 1.69 11.38 -14.24
C GLN A 116 0.21 11.22 -14.52
N VAL A 117 -0.54 12.32 -14.48
CA VAL A 117 -1.97 12.36 -14.84
C VAL A 117 -2.10 13.02 -16.21
N GLU A 118 -2.59 12.28 -17.18
CA GLU A 118 -2.84 12.77 -18.54
C GLU A 118 -4.06 12.12 -19.16
N TRP A 119 -4.91 12.90 -19.82
CA TRP A 119 -6.06 12.42 -20.59
C TRP A 119 -7.00 11.48 -19.81
N GLY A 120 -7.21 11.77 -18.52
CA GLY A 120 -8.05 10.94 -17.65
C GLY A 120 -7.41 9.61 -17.23
N LYS A 121 -6.11 9.45 -17.43
CA LYS A 121 -5.33 8.29 -17.03
C LYS A 121 -4.29 8.64 -15.98
N LEU A 122 -3.98 7.69 -15.13
CA LEU A 122 -2.85 7.74 -14.21
C LEU A 122 -1.78 6.74 -14.66
N LYS A 123 -0.57 7.25 -14.81
CA LYS A 123 0.63 6.45 -15.00
C LYS A 123 1.47 6.50 -13.75
N VAL A 124 1.90 5.35 -13.27
CA VAL A 124 2.73 5.20 -12.06
C VAL A 124 3.96 4.36 -12.36
N GLN A 125 5.07 4.69 -11.71
CA GLN A 125 6.29 3.88 -11.73
C GLN A 125 6.55 3.35 -10.33
N LEU A 126 6.48 2.04 -10.17
CA LEU A 126 6.71 1.36 -8.89
C LEU A 126 8.05 0.66 -8.88
N PRO A 127 8.85 0.81 -7.82
CA PRO A 127 10.01 -0.04 -7.58
C PRO A 127 9.62 -1.52 -7.46
N SER A 128 10.60 -2.42 -7.48
CA SER A 128 10.40 -3.83 -7.16
C SER A 128 9.91 -4.00 -5.72
N ASN A 129 9.03 -4.97 -5.49
CA ASN A 129 8.51 -5.34 -4.15
C ASN A 129 8.00 -4.12 -3.37
N TYR A 130 7.18 -3.28 -4.01
CA TYR A 130 6.74 -2.01 -3.46
C TYR A 130 5.22 -1.83 -3.57
N ALA A 131 4.65 -1.14 -2.59
CA ALA A 131 3.24 -0.75 -2.59
C ALA A 131 3.07 0.62 -1.95
N THR A 132 2.07 1.38 -2.41
CA THR A 132 1.68 2.64 -1.78
C THR A 132 0.21 2.97 -1.97
N LEU A 133 -0.25 4.03 -1.30
CA LEU A 133 -1.59 4.59 -1.39
C LEU A 133 -1.51 6.00 -1.97
N LEU A 134 -2.25 6.23 -3.05
CA LEU A 134 -2.28 7.47 -3.80
C LEU A 134 -3.66 8.13 -3.65
N ARG A 135 -3.71 9.37 -3.14
CA ARG A 135 -4.94 10.16 -3.18
C ARG A 135 -5.00 10.92 -4.50
N LEU A 136 -6.13 10.82 -5.19
CA LEU A 136 -6.40 11.64 -6.37
C LEU A 136 -6.85 13.02 -5.93
N VAL A 137 -6.22 14.07 -6.50
CA VAL A 137 -6.52 15.49 -6.23
C VAL A 137 -6.89 16.22 -7.51
N GLY A 138 -7.87 17.10 -7.42
CA GLY A 138 -8.38 17.89 -8.56
C GLY A 138 -8.42 19.36 -8.27
#